data_377adcdd72a3ca3eff521d7479e51673
#
_entry.id   377adcdd72a3ca3eff521d7479e51673
#
_cell.length_a   1.000
_cell.length_b   1.000
_cell.length_c   1.000
_cell.angle_alpha   90.00
_cell.angle_beta   90.00
_cell.angle_gamma   90.00
#
_symmetry.space_group_name_H-M   'P 1'
#
loop_
_entity.id
_entity.type
_entity.pdbx_description
1 polymer ?
#
loop_
_entity_poly.entity_id
_entity_poly.type
_entity_poly.pdbx_seq_one_letter_code
_entity_poly.pdbx_strand_id
1 'polypeptide(L)'
;MNLSYNFSKSCGFVLLITFLSVACNTKEKITSTEQRDTTWAILPFTKVDSLNPILTPGAGKFVCPILKREVLWEEKDVFNPAAVVRNDSVYLIYRAEDTIGKFAGTSRLGLAISADGLHFNRKKQPVFYPANDFMKPYEWEGGIEDPRIVESEDGTYIMTYTAYDGKIARLCLASSVDLLNWTKHGLVLAGTYVDFWSKSGAIVAKQVGEKIMAQKINGKYWMYFGDTDLFLATSDDLTHWQPVEENNKIKSVLQPRKGYFDSRLVESGPYALLTQKGIVLIYNGMNLDSGGDSTIAKGAYCAGQALFDANDPTKLIDRLEENFLRPDKPYEISGQINQVCFVEGLVPFKGKWFLYFGTADSKIAVAVSESILK
;
A
#
# COMPACT_ATOMS: atom_id res chain seq x y z
N MET A 1 36.81 -3.44 76.86
CA MET A 1 36.89 -2.20 77.64
C MET A 1 35.55 -1.54 77.43
N ASN A 2 34.56 -1.81 78.30
CA ASN A 2 34.07 -0.96 79.37
C ASN A 2 33.67 0.44 78.84
N LEU A 3 32.52 0.98 79.06
CA LEU A 3 31.53 0.94 80.09
C LEU A 3 30.16 1.48 79.63
N SER A 4 29.15 0.91 80.12
CA SER A 4 27.77 1.33 80.33
C SER A 4 27.66 2.71 81.02
N TYR A 5 26.55 3.44 80.77
CA TYR A 5 25.72 3.97 81.84
C TYR A 5 24.31 4.30 81.42
N ASN A 6 23.35 3.75 82.13
CA ASN A 6 21.95 4.11 82.20
C ASN A 6 21.70 5.49 82.76
N PHE A 7 20.67 6.23 82.35
CA PHE A 7 19.80 6.90 83.32
C PHE A 7 18.37 7.10 82.72
N SER A 8 17.47 6.57 83.43
CA SER A 8 15.99 6.72 83.32
C SER A 8 15.55 8.12 83.77
N LYS A 9 14.53 8.68 83.19
CA LYS A 9 13.44 9.40 83.87
C LYS A 9 12.24 9.54 83.02
N SER A 10 11.17 9.02 83.54
CA SER A 10 9.79 9.15 83.10
C SER A 10 9.27 10.58 83.34
N CYS A 11 8.42 11.08 82.47
CA CYS A 11 7.19 11.77 82.86
C CYS A 11 6.32 12.19 81.68
N GLY A 12 5.03 11.94 81.76
CA GLY A 12 3.99 12.81 81.21
C GLY A 12 3.32 12.41 79.94
N PHE A 13 2.29 11.59 80.03
CA PHE A 13 1.26 11.34 79.04
C PHE A 13 0.47 12.64 78.75
N VAL A 14 0.40 13.06 77.50
CA VAL A 14 -0.72 13.81 76.96
C VAL A 14 -1.07 13.20 75.58
N LEU A 15 -2.18 12.51 75.52
CA LEU A 15 -2.75 11.89 74.34
C LEU A 15 -3.51 12.99 73.55
N LEU A 16 -2.92 13.51 72.49
CA LEU A 16 -3.63 14.34 71.57
C LEU A 16 -4.04 13.50 70.34
N ILE A 17 -5.31 13.08 70.29
CA ILE A 17 -5.89 12.36 69.16
C ILE A 17 -6.22 13.43 68.11
N THR A 18 -5.36 13.57 67.12
CA THR A 18 -5.69 14.30 65.87
C THR A 18 -6.33 13.34 64.88
N PHE A 19 -7.60 13.53 64.63
CA PHE A 19 -8.28 12.90 63.50
C PHE A 19 -7.68 13.46 62.20
N LEU A 20 -6.86 12.69 61.54
CA LEU A 20 -6.52 12.92 60.12
C LEU A 20 -7.66 12.35 59.27
N SER A 21 -8.52 13.23 58.78
CA SER A 21 -9.47 12.93 57.68
C SER A 21 -8.62 12.74 56.42
N VAL A 22 -8.43 11.47 56.03
CA VAL A 22 -7.93 11.11 54.69
C VAL A 22 -9.04 11.43 53.72
N ALA A 23 -8.97 12.59 53.07
CA ALA A 23 -9.76 12.86 51.90
C ALA A 23 -9.23 12.00 50.76
N CYS A 24 -9.91 10.90 50.47
CA CYS A 24 -9.71 10.08 49.28
C CYS A 24 -10.12 10.91 48.05
N ASN A 25 -9.18 11.61 47.45
CA ASN A 25 -9.35 12.28 46.17
C ASN A 25 -9.34 11.18 45.10
N THR A 26 -10.48 10.56 44.86
CA THR A 26 -10.74 9.79 43.65
C THR A 26 -10.73 10.80 42.49
N LYS A 27 -9.58 10.96 41.84
CA LYS A 27 -9.55 11.52 40.50
C LYS A 27 -10.38 10.60 39.62
N GLU A 28 -11.63 10.99 39.38
CA GLU A 28 -12.39 10.48 38.26
C GLU A 28 -11.53 10.69 36.99
N LYS A 29 -11.07 9.60 36.44
CA LYS A 29 -10.50 9.57 35.10
C LYS A 29 -11.66 9.91 34.18
N ILE A 30 -11.78 11.18 33.81
CA ILE A 30 -12.65 11.60 32.71
C ILE A 30 -12.03 10.97 31.47
N THR A 31 -12.46 9.76 31.14
CA THR A 31 -12.29 9.17 29.82
C THR A 31 -13.30 9.84 28.91
N SER A 32 -13.04 11.08 28.50
CA SER A 32 -13.60 11.56 27.25
C SER A 32 -12.86 10.80 26.15
N THR A 33 -13.40 9.69 25.72
CA THR A 33 -13.12 9.15 24.40
C THR A 33 -13.71 10.16 23.42
N GLU A 34 -12.96 11.22 23.11
CA GLU A 34 -13.21 11.98 21.91
C GLU A 34 -13.13 10.98 20.76
N GLN A 35 -14.26 10.67 20.18
CA GLN A 35 -14.36 9.78 19.05
C GLN A 35 -13.59 10.44 17.91
N ARG A 36 -12.43 9.89 17.56
CA ARG A 36 -11.54 10.42 16.52
C ARG A 36 -12.32 10.57 15.22
N ASP A 37 -12.23 11.72 14.58
CA ASP A 37 -12.86 11.96 13.28
C ASP A 37 -12.16 11.14 12.20
N THR A 38 -12.79 10.07 11.74
CA THR A 38 -12.32 9.22 10.63
C THR A 38 -13.17 9.42 9.37
N THR A 39 -13.98 10.49 9.30
CA THR A 39 -14.85 10.77 8.15
C THR A 39 -14.10 11.09 6.85
N TRP A 40 -12.78 11.27 6.94
CA TRP A 40 -11.90 11.44 5.79
C TRP A 40 -11.53 10.12 5.12
N ALA A 41 -11.62 9.00 5.84
CA ALA A 41 -11.25 7.68 5.32
C ALA A 41 -12.37 7.08 4.46
N ILE A 42 -11.98 6.29 3.47
CA ILE A 42 -12.92 5.52 2.64
C ILE A 42 -13.29 4.25 3.41
N LEU A 43 -14.41 4.27 4.10
CA LEU A 43 -14.86 3.17 4.97
C LEU A 43 -16.40 3.05 4.98
N PRO A 44 -16.96 1.85 5.28
CA PRO A 44 -16.25 0.57 5.39
C PRO A 44 -16.00 -0.08 4.03
N PHE A 45 -15.01 -0.98 3.95
CA PHE A 45 -14.88 -1.94 2.85
C PHE A 45 -15.35 -3.32 3.31
N THR A 46 -16.17 -3.98 2.49
CA THR A 46 -16.67 -5.34 2.75
C THR A 46 -16.17 -6.30 1.67
N LYS A 47 -15.47 -7.37 2.06
CA LYS A 47 -15.02 -8.42 1.14
C LYS A 47 -16.21 -9.12 0.49
N VAL A 48 -16.13 -9.38 -0.82
CA VAL A 48 -17.17 -10.10 -1.56
C VAL A 48 -16.90 -11.60 -1.47
N ASP A 49 -17.02 -12.18 -0.27
CA ASP A 49 -16.60 -13.56 0.02
C ASP A 49 -17.33 -14.64 -0.78
N SER A 50 -18.53 -14.34 -1.30
CA SER A 50 -19.27 -15.28 -2.17
C SER A 50 -18.61 -15.49 -3.53
N LEU A 51 -17.69 -14.59 -3.94
CA LEU A 51 -17.01 -14.62 -5.23
C LEU A 51 -15.49 -14.68 -5.11
N ASN A 52 -14.95 -14.23 -3.97
CA ASN A 52 -13.51 -14.21 -3.74
C ASN A 52 -12.92 -15.64 -3.60
N PRO A 53 -11.76 -15.90 -4.21
CA PRO A 53 -10.96 -15.00 -5.05
C PRO A 53 -11.55 -14.85 -6.45
N ILE A 54 -11.60 -13.61 -6.99
CA ILE A 54 -12.16 -13.28 -8.29
C ILE A 54 -11.22 -13.63 -9.47
N LEU A 55 -9.94 -13.81 -9.21
CA LEU A 55 -8.95 -14.22 -10.20
C LEU A 55 -7.93 -15.16 -9.55
N THR A 56 -7.64 -16.28 -10.21
CA THR A 56 -6.71 -17.31 -9.78
C THR A 56 -5.69 -17.60 -10.89
N PRO A 57 -4.57 -18.31 -10.65
CA PRO A 57 -3.65 -18.73 -11.68
C PRO A 57 -4.34 -19.31 -12.92
N GLY A 58 -3.73 -19.17 -14.08
CA GLY A 58 -4.28 -19.55 -15.37
C GLY A 58 -3.30 -20.34 -16.24
N ALA A 59 -3.78 -20.85 -17.37
CA ALA A 59 -2.99 -21.61 -18.31
C ALA A 59 -2.67 -20.81 -19.61
N GLY A 60 -2.55 -19.48 -19.47
CA GLY A 60 -2.22 -18.58 -20.58
C GLY A 60 -0.83 -18.88 -21.15
N LYS A 61 -0.73 -18.96 -22.47
CA LYS A 61 0.52 -19.22 -23.18
C LYS A 61 1.03 -17.97 -23.88
N PHE A 62 2.34 -17.78 -23.81
CA PHE A 62 3.02 -16.61 -24.36
C PHE A 62 4.41 -16.98 -24.85
N VAL A 63 4.79 -16.51 -26.04
CA VAL A 63 6.15 -16.67 -26.53
C VAL A 63 7.05 -15.58 -25.93
N CYS A 64 7.84 -15.94 -24.94
CA CYS A 64 8.72 -14.99 -24.25
C CYS A 64 9.81 -14.48 -25.23
N PRO A 65 9.92 -13.14 -25.45
CA PRO A 65 10.85 -12.59 -26.43
C PRO A 65 12.32 -12.76 -26.02
N ILE A 66 12.61 -12.94 -24.72
CA ILE A 66 13.95 -13.16 -24.20
C ILE A 66 14.33 -14.64 -24.31
N LEU A 67 13.46 -15.54 -23.83
CA LEU A 67 13.70 -17.00 -23.86
C LEU A 67 13.47 -17.62 -25.23
N LYS A 68 12.77 -16.94 -26.16
CA LYS A 68 12.42 -17.40 -27.51
C LYS A 68 11.68 -18.74 -27.50
N ARG A 69 10.88 -18.98 -26.49
CA ARG A 69 10.04 -20.18 -26.34
C ARG A 69 8.71 -19.85 -25.67
N GLU A 70 7.72 -20.71 -25.84
CA GLU A 70 6.45 -20.62 -25.14
C GLU A 70 6.64 -20.86 -23.64
N VAL A 71 5.95 -20.07 -22.83
CA VAL A 71 5.88 -20.16 -21.35
C VAL A 71 4.41 -20.06 -20.92
N LEU A 72 4.07 -20.72 -19.81
CA LEU A 72 2.79 -20.58 -19.11
C LEU A 72 2.94 -19.41 -18.13
N TRP A 73 2.72 -18.20 -18.63
CA TRP A 73 3.14 -16.95 -17.99
C TRP A 73 2.37 -16.57 -16.71
N GLU A 74 1.22 -17.20 -16.44
CA GLU A 74 0.35 -16.95 -15.28
C GLU A 74 0.00 -18.25 -14.52
N GLU A 75 0.84 -19.30 -14.65
CA GLU A 75 0.52 -20.61 -14.09
C GLU A 75 0.76 -20.72 -12.60
N LYS A 76 1.70 -19.94 -12.06
CA LYS A 76 2.10 -20.03 -10.66
C LYS A 76 1.19 -19.20 -9.79
N ASP A 77 1.19 -17.89 -9.96
CA ASP A 77 0.48 -16.93 -9.11
C ASP A 77 -0.05 -15.74 -9.93
N VAL A 78 -1.17 -15.13 -9.48
CA VAL A 78 -1.72 -13.87 -10.00
C VAL A 78 -2.15 -13.00 -8.83
N PHE A 79 -1.66 -11.76 -8.73
CA PHE A 79 -1.89 -10.89 -7.57
C PHE A 79 -1.63 -9.42 -7.90
N ASN A 80 -1.73 -8.54 -6.92
CA ASN A 80 -1.37 -7.12 -6.96
C ASN A 80 -1.83 -6.40 -8.24
N PRO A 81 -3.14 -6.18 -8.42
CA PRO A 81 -3.68 -5.56 -9.64
C PRO A 81 -3.81 -4.06 -9.51
N ALA A 82 -3.41 -3.28 -10.52
CA ALA A 82 -3.99 -1.97 -10.77
C ALA A 82 -5.41 -2.10 -11.33
N ALA A 83 -6.25 -1.09 -11.10
CA ALA A 83 -7.60 -1.03 -11.62
C ALA A 83 -7.87 0.30 -12.32
N VAL A 84 -8.60 0.25 -13.45
CA VAL A 84 -9.02 1.42 -14.23
C VAL A 84 -10.45 1.22 -14.71
N VAL A 85 -11.29 2.26 -14.69
CA VAL A 85 -12.59 2.25 -15.38
C VAL A 85 -12.44 2.83 -16.76
N ARG A 86 -12.87 2.08 -17.77
CA ARG A 86 -12.88 2.49 -19.18
C ARG A 86 -14.06 1.85 -19.90
N ASN A 87 -14.82 2.65 -20.68
CA ASN A 87 -15.94 2.16 -21.49
C ASN A 87 -16.92 1.30 -20.67
N ASP A 88 -17.44 1.81 -19.57
CA ASP A 88 -18.37 1.15 -18.65
C ASP A 88 -17.91 -0.23 -18.14
N SER A 89 -16.61 -0.44 -18.06
CA SER A 89 -16.01 -1.68 -17.59
C SER A 89 -14.78 -1.41 -16.72
N VAL A 90 -14.52 -2.31 -15.78
CA VAL A 90 -13.30 -2.31 -14.97
C VAL A 90 -12.24 -3.15 -15.69
N TYR A 91 -11.06 -2.57 -15.84
CA TYR A 91 -9.85 -3.18 -16.38
C TYR A 91 -8.88 -3.41 -15.21
N LEU A 92 -8.48 -4.67 -14.99
CA LEU A 92 -7.41 -5.01 -14.07
C LEU A 92 -6.13 -5.29 -14.84
N ILE A 93 -5.07 -4.54 -14.54
CA ILE A 93 -3.70 -4.86 -14.96
C ILE A 93 -3.06 -5.54 -13.76
N TYR A 94 -2.81 -6.86 -13.84
CA TYR A 94 -2.41 -7.68 -12.70
C TYR A 94 -1.05 -8.34 -12.89
N ARG A 95 -0.29 -8.44 -11.81
CA ARG A 95 0.95 -9.22 -11.76
C ARG A 95 0.63 -10.70 -11.88
N ALA A 96 1.40 -11.40 -12.69
CA ALA A 96 1.35 -12.85 -12.84
C ALA A 96 2.74 -13.43 -12.97
N GLU A 97 2.94 -14.63 -12.45
CA GLU A 97 4.22 -15.33 -12.44
C GLU A 97 4.15 -16.69 -13.11
N ASP A 98 5.21 -17.02 -13.86
CA ASP A 98 5.48 -18.38 -14.31
C ASP A 98 6.28 -19.18 -13.25
N THR A 99 6.56 -20.45 -13.55
CA THR A 99 7.41 -21.30 -12.70
C THR A 99 8.85 -21.36 -13.20
N ILE A 100 9.19 -20.56 -14.20
CA ILE A 100 10.45 -20.63 -14.94
C ILE A 100 11.39 -19.54 -14.44
N GLY A 101 12.66 -19.85 -14.44
CA GLY A 101 13.70 -18.90 -14.14
C GLY A 101 14.36 -19.09 -12.79
N LYS A 102 15.40 -18.32 -12.58
CA LYS A 102 16.32 -18.44 -11.44
C LYS A 102 15.65 -18.10 -10.10
N PHE A 103 14.65 -17.25 -10.13
CA PHE A 103 13.96 -16.76 -8.92
C PHE A 103 12.61 -17.45 -8.67
N ALA A 104 12.41 -18.65 -9.25
CA ALA A 104 11.18 -19.42 -9.17
C ALA A 104 9.96 -18.68 -9.78
N GLY A 105 10.21 -17.85 -10.79
CA GLY A 105 9.22 -17.15 -11.59
C GLY A 105 9.73 -15.83 -12.14
N THR A 106 9.19 -15.44 -13.28
CA THR A 106 9.38 -14.12 -13.88
C THR A 106 8.01 -13.42 -13.90
N SER A 107 7.91 -12.25 -13.28
CA SER A 107 6.70 -11.46 -13.23
C SER A 107 6.42 -10.75 -14.56
N ARG A 108 5.14 -10.75 -14.98
CA ARG A 108 4.58 -10.04 -16.13
C ARG A 108 3.22 -9.48 -15.77
N LEU A 109 2.72 -8.53 -16.57
CA LEU A 109 1.40 -7.97 -16.32
C LEU A 109 0.38 -8.49 -17.33
N GLY A 110 -0.69 -9.06 -16.79
CA GLY A 110 -1.88 -9.45 -17.53
C GLY A 110 -2.97 -8.39 -17.56
N LEU A 111 -3.99 -8.60 -18.38
CA LEU A 111 -5.18 -7.76 -18.43
C LEU A 111 -6.43 -8.62 -18.31
N ALA A 112 -7.33 -8.24 -17.41
CA ALA A 112 -8.68 -8.80 -17.29
C ALA A 112 -9.72 -7.68 -17.29
N ILE A 113 -10.89 -7.93 -17.87
CA ILE A 113 -11.95 -6.93 -18.08
C ILE A 113 -13.26 -7.47 -17.50
N SER A 114 -13.99 -6.59 -16.81
CA SER A 114 -15.28 -6.91 -16.20
C SER A 114 -16.30 -5.80 -16.44
N ALA A 115 -17.52 -6.16 -16.79
CA ALA A 115 -18.64 -5.22 -16.93
C ALA A 115 -19.34 -4.92 -15.58
N ASP A 116 -19.05 -5.67 -14.53
CA ASP A 116 -19.67 -5.52 -13.22
C ASP A 116 -18.67 -5.32 -12.06
N GLY A 117 -17.36 -5.37 -12.37
CA GLY A 117 -16.29 -5.24 -11.38
C GLY A 117 -16.03 -6.51 -10.56
N LEU A 118 -16.73 -7.60 -10.85
CA LEU A 118 -16.69 -8.85 -10.07
C LEU A 118 -16.32 -10.07 -10.90
N HIS A 119 -16.85 -10.20 -12.12
CA HIS A 119 -16.60 -11.32 -13.03
C HIS A 119 -15.68 -10.88 -14.17
N PHE A 120 -14.45 -11.42 -14.18
CA PHE A 120 -13.40 -10.97 -15.07
C PHE A 120 -13.10 -11.96 -16.21
N ASN A 121 -13.00 -11.42 -17.42
CA ASN A 121 -12.51 -12.12 -18.60
C ASN A 121 -11.07 -11.68 -18.89
N ARG A 122 -10.11 -12.60 -18.78
CA ARG A 122 -8.68 -12.30 -18.98
C ARG A 122 -8.26 -12.39 -20.45
N LYS A 123 -7.26 -11.59 -20.82
CA LYS A 123 -6.53 -11.74 -22.07
C LYS A 123 -5.65 -12.98 -22.03
N LYS A 124 -5.46 -13.65 -23.16
CA LYS A 124 -4.65 -14.88 -23.24
C LYS A 124 -3.15 -14.66 -23.10
N GLN A 125 -2.68 -13.44 -23.37
CA GLN A 125 -1.27 -13.07 -23.34
C GLN A 125 -1.05 -11.88 -22.41
N PRO A 126 0.14 -11.73 -21.82
CA PRO A 126 0.48 -10.55 -21.02
C PRO A 126 0.47 -9.31 -21.90
N VAL A 127 0.12 -8.17 -21.32
CA VAL A 127 0.11 -6.87 -22.03
C VAL A 127 1.37 -6.06 -21.76
N PHE A 128 2.14 -6.43 -20.72
CA PHE A 128 3.39 -5.75 -20.38
C PHE A 128 4.38 -6.74 -19.74
N TYR A 129 5.60 -6.80 -20.24
CA TYR A 129 6.56 -7.85 -19.89
C TYR A 129 8.01 -7.44 -20.19
N PRO A 130 9.02 -8.10 -19.56
CA PRO A 130 10.42 -7.93 -19.91
C PRO A 130 10.67 -8.31 -21.36
N ALA A 131 11.37 -7.45 -22.10
CA ALA A 131 11.69 -7.64 -23.51
C ALA A 131 13.18 -7.40 -23.79
N ASN A 132 13.62 -7.60 -25.04
CA ASN A 132 14.97 -7.26 -25.47
C ASN A 132 15.07 -5.75 -25.81
N ASP A 133 14.73 -4.91 -24.85
CA ASP A 133 14.77 -3.45 -24.93
C ASP A 133 15.75 -2.87 -23.90
N PHE A 134 15.79 -1.52 -23.77
CA PHE A 134 16.70 -0.81 -22.87
C PHE A 134 16.42 -1.07 -21.38
N MET A 135 15.22 -1.58 -21.03
CA MET A 135 14.84 -1.92 -19.66
C MET A 135 15.26 -3.32 -19.23
N LYS A 136 15.69 -4.18 -20.16
CA LYS A 136 16.10 -5.56 -19.85
C LYS A 136 17.08 -5.69 -18.67
N PRO A 137 18.11 -4.83 -18.51
CA PRO A 137 19.03 -4.94 -17.38
C PRO A 137 18.38 -4.77 -16.00
N TYR A 138 17.24 -4.11 -15.95
CA TYR A 138 16.51 -3.80 -14.71
C TYR A 138 15.32 -4.75 -14.47
N GLU A 139 14.78 -5.34 -15.53
CA GLU A 139 13.59 -6.19 -15.49
C GLU A 139 13.89 -7.69 -15.53
N TRP A 140 15.06 -8.08 -16.02
CA TRP A 140 15.41 -9.48 -16.20
C TRP A 140 16.43 -9.92 -15.14
N GLU A 141 16.11 -11.02 -14.37
CA GLU A 141 15.18 -12.10 -14.62
C GLU A 141 13.94 -12.08 -13.67
N GLY A 142 13.86 -11.18 -12.68
CA GLY A 142 12.75 -11.12 -11.72
C GLY A 142 11.45 -10.69 -12.37
N GLY A 143 11.48 -9.69 -13.23
CA GLY A 143 10.31 -9.30 -14.01
C GLY A 143 9.78 -7.90 -13.73
N ILE A 144 8.52 -7.72 -14.07
CA ILE A 144 7.75 -6.49 -13.93
C ILE A 144 6.63 -6.75 -12.93
N GLU A 145 6.56 -5.90 -11.89
CA GLU A 145 5.74 -6.14 -10.70
C GLU A 145 4.87 -4.94 -10.36
N ASP A 146 3.78 -5.19 -9.66
CA ASP A 146 2.99 -4.27 -8.85
C ASP A 146 2.64 -2.95 -9.56
N PRO A 147 1.75 -2.97 -10.56
CA PRO A 147 1.38 -1.79 -11.35
C PRO A 147 0.41 -0.87 -10.58
N ARG A 148 0.56 0.45 -10.73
CA ARG A 148 -0.42 1.45 -10.31
C ARG A 148 -0.69 2.41 -11.44
N ILE A 149 -1.95 2.79 -11.66
CA ILE A 149 -2.34 3.54 -12.85
C ILE A 149 -3.19 4.75 -12.48
N VAL A 150 -2.88 5.88 -13.10
CA VAL A 150 -3.73 7.08 -13.13
C VAL A 150 -3.88 7.55 -14.57
N GLU A 151 -4.91 8.35 -14.88
CA GLU A 151 -5.10 8.98 -16.18
C GLU A 151 -4.56 10.42 -16.17
N SER A 152 -3.85 10.85 -17.20
CA SER A 152 -3.45 12.23 -17.40
C SER A 152 -4.58 13.04 -18.04
N GLU A 153 -4.44 14.38 -18.12
CA GLU A 153 -5.46 15.28 -18.68
C GLU A 153 -5.75 15.03 -20.17
N ASP A 154 -4.78 14.53 -20.92
CA ASP A 154 -4.94 14.18 -22.34
C ASP A 154 -5.51 12.77 -22.58
N GLY A 155 -5.85 12.04 -21.50
CA GLY A 155 -6.42 10.69 -21.55
C GLY A 155 -5.38 9.58 -21.67
N THR A 156 -4.08 9.90 -21.54
CA THR A 156 -3.02 8.89 -21.47
C THR A 156 -3.00 8.23 -20.08
N TYR A 157 -2.93 6.91 -20.01
CA TYR A 157 -2.73 6.17 -18.77
C TYR A 157 -1.25 6.18 -18.41
N ILE A 158 -0.95 6.58 -17.20
CA ILE A 158 0.40 6.59 -16.62
C ILE A 158 0.46 5.47 -15.61
N MET A 159 1.35 4.51 -15.83
CA MET A 159 1.58 3.37 -14.95
C MET A 159 2.93 3.51 -14.26
N THR A 160 2.94 3.46 -12.95
CA THR A 160 4.13 3.12 -12.17
C THR A 160 4.19 1.61 -12.02
N TYR A 161 5.39 1.03 -12.10
CA TYR A 161 5.63 -0.38 -11.89
C TYR A 161 7.00 -0.62 -11.26
N THR A 162 7.21 -1.79 -10.73
CA THR A 162 8.51 -2.21 -10.19
C THR A 162 9.22 -3.09 -11.21
N ALA A 163 10.45 -2.70 -11.58
CA ALA A 163 11.37 -3.56 -12.30
C ALA A 163 12.27 -4.29 -11.29
N TYR A 164 12.35 -5.61 -11.38
CA TYR A 164 13.18 -6.42 -10.50
C TYR A 164 14.17 -7.27 -11.31
N ASP A 165 15.47 -7.01 -11.11
CA ASP A 165 16.55 -7.72 -11.79
C ASP A 165 16.98 -9.01 -11.04
N GLY A 166 16.33 -9.31 -9.92
CA GLY A 166 16.66 -10.39 -9.01
C GLY A 166 17.60 -9.97 -7.87
N LYS A 167 17.90 -8.66 -7.77
CA LYS A 167 18.76 -8.09 -6.71
C LYS A 167 18.17 -6.79 -6.15
N ILE A 168 17.74 -5.88 -7.02
CA ILE A 168 17.26 -4.54 -6.65
C ILE A 168 15.91 -4.31 -7.32
N ALA A 169 14.92 -3.90 -6.52
CA ALA A 169 13.66 -3.40 -6.99
C ALA A 169 13.78 -1.90 -7.32
N ARG A 170 13.35 -1.51 -8.52
CA ARG A 170 13.42 -0.12 -8.98
C ARG A 170 12.07 0.35 -9.51
N LEU A 171 11.60 1.48 -9.01
CA LEU A 171 10.38 2.11 -9.47
C LEU A 171 10.57 2.66 -10.88
N CYS A 172 9.65 2.31 -11.77
CA CYS A 172 9.67 2.62 -13.19
C CYS A 172 8.34 3.21 -13.65
N LEU A 173 8.35 3.76 -14.88
CA LEU A 173 7.18 4.33 -15.53
C LEU A 173 6.94 3.74 -16.91
N ALA A 174 5.65 3.62 -17.24
CA ALA A 174 5.16 3.34 -18.58
C ALA A 174 3.88 4.14 -18.86
N SER A 175 3.55 4.32 -20.13
CA SER A 175 2.31 4.95 -20.55
C SER A 175 1.59 4.18 -21.65
N SER A 176 0.27 4.36 -21.73
CA SER A 176 -0.58 3.74 -22.73
C SER A 176 -1.81 4.61 -23.03
N VAL A 177 -2.33 4.54 -24.24
CA VAL A 177 -3.59 5.19 -24.61
C VAL A 177 -4.76 4.20 -24.62
N ASP A 178 -4.47 2.89 -24.49
CA ASP A 178 -5.46 1.84 -24.69
C ASP A 178 -5.44 0.72 -23.64
N LEU A 179 -4.49 0.75 -22.69
CA LEU A 179 -4.21 -0.28 -21.67
C LEU A 179 -3.69 -1.62 -22.23
N LEU A 180 -3.43 -1.68 -23.53
CA LEU A 180 -2.97 -2.86 -24.25
C LEU A 180 -1.52 -2.71 -24.72
N ASN A 181 -1.23 -1.54 -25.28
CA ASN A 181 0.09 -1.21 -25.81
C ASN A 181 0.76 -0.18 -24.91
N TRP A 182 1.93 -0.53 -24.39
CA TRP A 182 2.62 0.26 -23.40
C TRP A 182 3.98 0.74 -23.90
N THR A 183 4.29 2.00 -23.63
CA THR A 183 5.62 2.59 -23.85
C THR A 183 6.34 2.70 -22.52
N LYS A 184 7.52 2.08 -22.39
CA LYS A 184 8.40 2.19 -21.24
C LYS A 184 9.14 3.53 -21.24
N HIS A 185 9.14 4.24 -20.09
CA HIS A 185 9.87 5.50 -19.93
C HIS A 185 11.16 5.35 -19.12
N GLY A 186 11.34 4.24 -18.43
CA GLY A 186 12.54 3.97 -17.64
C GLY A 186 12.34 4.15 -16.13
N LEU A 187 13.44 4.37 -15.45
CA LEU A 187 13.50 4.49 -14.00
C LEU A 187 12.94 5.83 -13.53
N VAL A 188 12.17 5.82 -12.44
CA VAL A 188 11.69 7.03 -11.75
C VAL A 188 12.85 7.78 -11.09
N LEU A 189 13.76 7.04 -10.43
CA LEU A 189 14.93 7.60 -9.78
C LEU A 189 16.17 7.41 -10.65
N ALA A 190 16.93 8.49 -10.81
CA ALA A 190 18.13 8.51 -11.65
C ALA A 190 19.37 8.99 -10.86
N GLY A 191 20.53 9.05 -11.51
CA GLY A 191 21.75 9.56 -10.94
C GLY A 191 22.21 8.77 -9.71
N THR A 192 22.40 9.44 -8.58
CA THR A 192 22.86 8.84 -7.33
C THR A 192 21.87 7.85 -6.72
N TYR A 193 20.61 7.89 -7.15
CA TYR A 193 19.53 7.04 -6.63
C TYR A 193 19.16 5.88 -7.56
N VAL A 194 19.90 5.62 -8.62
CA VAL A 194 19.59 4.55 -9.59
C VAL A 194 19.48 3.16 -8.95
N ASP A 195 20.24 2.89 -7.91
CA ASP A 195 20.23 1.64 -7.15
C ASP A 195 19.54 1.75 -5.79
N PHE A 196 18.83 2.86 -5.55
CA PHE A 196 17.97 2.98 -4.38
C PHE A 196 16.80 2.00 -4.50
N TRP A 197 16.61 1.17 -3.47
CA TRP A 197 15.47 0.25 -3.41
C TRP A 197 14.18 1.04 -3.41
N SER A 198 13.44 1.00 -4.51
CA SER A 198 12.24 1.81 -4.71
C SER A 198 11.16 1.00 -5.41
N LYS A 199 9.92 1.15 -4.95
CA LYS A 199 8.74 0.51 -5.52
C LYS A 199 7.47 1.24 -5.11
N SER A 200 6.32 0.76 -5.60
CA SER A 200 4.98 1.15 -5.12
C SER A 200 4.69 2.65 -5.25
N GLY A 201 4.78 3.17 -6.48
CA GLY A 201 4.55 4.59 -6.77
C GLY A 201 3.06 4.96 -6.80
N ALA A 202 2.56 5.66 -5.79
CA ALA A 202 1.19 6.17 -5.69
C ALA A 202 1.11 7.65 -6.08
N ILE A 203 0.79 7.92 -7.35
CA ILE A 203 0.63 9.30 -7.87
C ILE A 203 -0.61 9.93 -7.24
N VAL A 204 -0.50 11.21 -6.86
CA VAL A 204 -1.64 11.99 -6.35
C VAL A 204 -2.61 12.25 -7.50
N ALA A 205 -3.86 11.83 -7.30
CA ALA A 205 -4.91 11.90 -8.31
C ALA A 205 -6.24 12.32 -7.67
N LYS A 206 -7.17 12.79 -8.48
CA LYS A 206 -8.55 13.08 -8.07
C LYS A 206 -9.55 12.24 -8.85
N GLN A 207 -10.69 12.02 -8.26
CA GLN A 207 -11.83 11.42 -8.94
C GLN A 207 -12.53 12.44 -9.85
N VAL A 208 -12.77 12.08 -11.12
CA VAL A 208 -13.56 12.84 -12.08
C VAL A 208 -14.54 11.87 -12.75
N GLY A 209 -15.78 11.82 -12.25
CA GLY A 209 -16.71 10.76 -12.60
C GLY A 209 -16.20 9.40 -12.10
N GLU A 210 -16.04 8.45 -13.00
CA GLU A 210 -15.41 7.14 -12.69
C GLU A 210 -13.92 7.09 -13.04
N LYS A 211 -13.34 8.19 -13.54
CA LYS A 211 -11.91 8.29 -13.85
C LYS A 211 -11.10 8.75 -12.65
N ILE A 212 -9.86 8.31 -12.60
CA ILE A 212 -8.87 8.73 -11.63
C ILE A 212 -7.77 9.48 -12.35
N MET A 213 -7.80 10.80 -12.21
CA MET A 213 -6.95 11.71 -12.98
C MET A 213 -5.84 12.28 -12.12
N ALA A 214 -4.58 12.19 -12.60
CA ALA A 214 -3.43 12.81 -11.95
C ALA A 214 -3.69 14.31 -11.70
N GLN A 215 -3.35 14.77 -10.49
CA GLN A 215 -3.64 16.14 -10.07
C GLN A 215 -2.38 16.85 -9.60
N LYS A 216 -2.15 18.07 -10.13
CA LYS A 216 -1.09 18.95 -9.63
C LYS A 216 -1.49 19.63 -8.32
N ILE A 217 -0.55 19.71 -7.40
CA ILE A 217 -0.63 20.54 -6.19
C ILE A 217 0.54 21.51 -6.24
N ASN A 218 0.24 22.81 -6.13
CA ASN A 218 1.23 23.89 -6.25
C ASN A 218 2.09 23.81 -7.54
N GLY A 219 1.45 23.45 -8.66
CA GLY A 219 2.09 23.38 -9.98
C GLY A 219 2.86 22.09 -10.27
N LYS A 220 3.00 21.16 -9.33
CA LYS A 220 3.71 19.89 -9.48
C LYS A 220 2.78 18.70 -9.33
N TYR A 221 3.05 17.61 -10.05
CA TYR A 221 2.55 16.30 -9.71
C TYR A 221 3.37 15.72 -8.55
N TRP A 222 2.75 14.93 -7.69
CA TRP A 222 3.34 14.32 -6.50
C TRP A 222 3.11 12.82 -6.51
N MET A 223 4.06 12.06 -5.98
CA MET A 223 3.99 10.62 -5.88
C MET A 223 4.59 10.16 -4.55
N TYR A 224 3.81 9.39 -3.78
CA TYR A 224 4.33 8.62 -2.65
C TYR A 224 4.93 7.32 -3.16
N PHE A 225 6.06 6.86 -2.61
CA PHE A 225 6.68 5.60 -3.01
C PHE A 225 7.52 5.00 -1.88
N GLY A 226 7.80 3.70 -1.93
CA GLY A 226 8.61 2.98 -0.95
C GLY A 226 7.92 1.77 -0.36
N ASP A 227 8.67 0.92 0.35
CA ASP A 227 8.20 -0.32 0.98
C ASP A 227 8.76 -0.57 2.39
N THR A 228 9.40 0.40 2.99
CA THR A 228 9.84 0.40 4.40
C THR A 228 9.34 1.66 5.05
N ASP A 229 9.83 2.79 4.59
CA ASP A 229 9.27 4.12 4.77
C ASP A 229 8.61 4.54 3.47
N LEU A 230 7.67 5.49 3.53
CA LEU A 230 7.19 6.18 2.34
C LEU A 230 7.92 7.49 2.15
N PHE A 231 8.34 7.69 0.93
CA PHE A 231 9.05 8.86 0.42
C PHE A 231 8.18 9.62 -0.57
N LEU A 232 8.67 10.76 -1.05
CA LEU A 232 7.99 11.58 -2.07
C LEU A 232 8.90 11.89 -3.26
N ALA A 233 8.27 11.95 -4.43
CA ALA A 233 8.84 12.51 -5.63
C ALA A 233 7.87 13.52 -6.27
N THR A 234 8.41 14.45 -7.06
CA THR A 234 7.64 15.45 -7.82
C THR A 234 7.97 15.42 -9.30
N SER A 235 7.01 15.85 -10.13
CA SER A 235 7.17 15.94 -11.58
C SER A 235 6.42 17.15 -12.13
N ASP A 236 6.90 17.69 -13.25
CA ASP A 236 6.18 18.70 -14.02
C ASP A 236 5.26 18.10 -15.09
N ASP A 237 5.57 16.86 -15.56
CA ASP A 237 5.02 16.27 -16.77
C ASP A 237 4.56 14.80 -16.65
N LEU A 238 4.62 14.20 -15.45
CA LEU A 238 4.32 12.79 -15.14
C LEU A 238 5.35 11.76 -15.65
N THR A 239 6.35 12.19 -16.41
CA THR A 239 7.38 11.30 -16.98
C THR A 239 8.76 11.47 -16.35
N HIS A 240 9.10 12.69 -15.95
CA HIS A 240 10.38 13.00 -15.30
C HIS A 240 10.14 13.33 -13.83
N TRP A 241 10.65 12.49 -12.95
CA TRP A 241 10.44 12.62 -11.51
C TRP A 241 11.73 12.94 -10.76
N GLN A 242 11.60 13.76 -9.72
CA GLN A 242 12.68 14.10 -8.82
C GLN A 242 12.29 13.76 -7.38
N PRO A 243 13.14 13.05 -6.63
CA PRO A 243 12.86 12.79 -5.24
C PRO A 243 12.84 14.10 -4.44
N VAL A 244 11.96 14.18 -3.45
CA VAL A 244 11.97 15.27 -2.48
C VAL A 244 13.05 14.98 -1.44
N GLU A 245 14.00 15.88 -1.32
CA GLU A 245 15.14 15.72 -0.43
C GLU A 245 15.06 16.64 0.80
N GLU A 246 15.56 16.13 1.91
CA GLU A 246 15.81 16.88 3.13
C GLU A 246 17.15 16.46 3.70
N ASN A 247 18.05 17.42 3.96
CA ASN A 247 19.40 17.16 4.46
C ASN A 247 20.20 16.16 3.58
N ASN A 248 20.12 16.31 2.25
CA ASN A 248 20.78 15.46 1.24
C ASN A 248 20.35 13.97 1.31
N LYS A 249 19.14 13.69 1.76
CA LYS A 249 18.51 12.35 1.75
C LYS A 249 17.09 12.46 1.23
N ILE A 250 16.58 11.40 0.64
CA ILE A 250 15.17 11.35 0.25
C ILE A 250 14.31 11.47 1.52
N LYS A 251 13.35 12.41 1.50
CA LYS A 251 12.50 12.73 2.65
C LYS A 251 11.50 11.61 2.92
N SER A 252 11.57 11.01 4.12
CA SER A 252 10.54 10.09 4.61
C SER A 252 9.35 10.87 5.16
N VAL A 253 8.13 10.49 4.79
CA VAL A 253 6.88 11.16 5.18
C VAL A 253 5.90 10.25 5.91
N LEU A 254 6.08 8.93 5.84
CA LEU A 254 5.33 7.95 6.63
C LEU A 254 6.24 6.81 7.03
N GLN A 255 6.23 6.47 8.33
CA GLN A 255 7.10 5.45 8.91
C GLN A 255 6.30 4.35 9.60
N PRO A 256 6.87 3.16 9.80
CA PRO A 256 6.30 2.11 10.65
C PRO A 256 6.01 2.61 12.06
N ARG A 257 5.01 2.03 12.73
CA ARG A 257 4.62 2.37 14.11
C ARG A 257 4.76 1.18 15.03
N LYS A 258 5.62 1.28 16.02
CA LYS A 258 5.77 0.22 17.04
C LYS A 258 4.45 -0.06 17.75
N GLY A 259 4.08 -1.33 17.87
CA GLY A 259 2.85 -1.78 18.54
C GLY A 259 1.61 -1.78 17.67
N TYR A 260 1.70 -1.37 16.41
CA TYR A 260 0.59 -1.34 15.45
C TYR A 260 0.79 -2.41 14.35
N PHE A 261 -0.27 -2.64 13.56
CA PHE A 261 -0.27 -3.60 12.45
C PHE A 261 0.79 -3.29 11.37
N ASP A 262 1.25 -2.05 11.29
CA ASP A 262 2.21 -1.51 10.34
C ASP A 262 3.60 -1.28 10.97
N SER A 263 3.98 -2.15 11.90
CA SER A 263 5.16 -1.96 12.74
C SER A 263 6.49 -2.35 12.08
N ARG A 264 6.46 -3.12 10.99
CA ARG A 264 7.67 -3.53 10.26
C ARG A 264 7.96 -2.65 9.07
N LEU A 265 6.96 -2.35 8.27
CA LEU A 265 7.05 -1.52 7.07
C LEU A 265 5.71 -0.89 6.72
N VAL A 266 5.78 0.13 5.88
CA VAL A 266 4.66 0.75 5.18
C VAL A 266 4.97 0.82 3.70
N GLU A 267 3.98 0.50 2.85
CA GLU A 267 4.10 0.47 1.41
C GLU A 267 2.84 1.06 0.77
N SER A 268 2.98 1.92 -0.23
CA SER A 268 1.81 2.52 -0.89
C SER A 268 0.89 1.45 -1.48
N GLY A 269 -0.41 1.63 -1.28
CA GLY A 269 -1.45 0.85 -1.93
C GLY A 269 -1.74 1.38 -3.34
N PRO A 270 -2.99 1.73 -3.68
CA PRO A 270 -3.33 2.38 -4.95
C PRO A 270 -2.75 3.81 -5.03
N TYR A 271 -3.16 4.57 -6.05
CA TYR A 271 -2.88 6.01 -6.14
C TYR A 271 -3.33 6.75 -4.86
N ALA A 272 -2.73 7.92 -4.58
CA ALA A 272 -3.13 8.77 -3.46
C ALA A 272 -4.30 9.68 -3.88
N LEU A 273 -5.45 9.60 -3.21
CA LEU A 273 -6.67 10.29 -3.61
C LEU A 273 -6.79 11.67 -2.96
N LEU A 274 -6.73 12.73 -3.78
CA LEU A 274 -7.02 14.09 -3.34
C LEU A 274 -8.53 14.28 -3.17
N THR A 275 -8.93 14.65 -1.96
CA THR A 275 -10.30 14.93 -1.55
C THR A 275 -10.43 16.35 -0.97
N GLN A 276 -11.62 16.77 -0.61
CA GLN A 276 -11.83 18.04 0.11
C GLN A 276 -11.22 18.03 1.53
N LYS A 277 -10.99 16.86 2.13
CA LYS A 277 -10.41 16.70 3.47
C LYS A 277 -8.87 16.67 3.46
N GLY A 278 -8.27 16.39 2.32
CA GLY A 278 -6.83 16.20 2.14
C GLY A 278 -6.53 15.08 1.17
N ILE A 279 -5.29 14.62 1.17
CA ILE A 279 -4.83 13.50 0.36
C ILE A 279 -4.99 12.21 1.19
N VAL A 280 -5.91 11.36 0.78
CA VAL A 280 -6.10 10.03 1.38
C VAL A 280 -5.15 9.04 0.70
N LEU A 281 -4.20 8.53 1.46
CA LEU A 281 -3.27 7.48 1.04
C LEU A 281 -3.70 6.16 1.70
N ILE A 282 -4.20 5.23 0.90
CA ILE A 282 -4.35 3.83 1.31
C ILE A 282 -2.97 3.18 1.21
N TYR A 283 -2.56 2.44 2.23
CA TYR A 283 -1.25 1.81 2.28
C TYR A 283 -1.32 0.39 2.86
N ASN A 284 -0.33 -0.41 2.54
CA ASN A 284 -0.10 -1.73 3.11
C ASN A 284 0.87 -1.61 4.28
N GLY A 285 0.56 -2.21 5.41
CA GLY A 285 1.43 -2.29 6.57
C GLY A 285 1.73 -3.74 6.92
N MET A 286 2.99 -4.04 7.24
CA MET A 286 3.38 -5.37 7.70
C MET A 286 3.62 -5.38 9.20
N ASN A 287 3.07 -6.38 9.88
CA ASN A 287 3.22 -6.57 11.31
C ASN A 287 4.58 -7.21 11.65
N LEU A 288 5.24 -6.71 12.70
CA LEU A 288 6.47 -7.33 13.23
C LEU A 288 6.18 -8.68 13.89
N ASP A 289 7.19 -9.55 13.85
CA ASP A 289 7.15 -10.84 14.57
C ASP A 289 7.19 -10.65 16.09
N SER A 290 7.78 -9.55 16.54
CA SER A 290 7.86 -9.17 17.96
C SER A 290 7.80 -7.65 18.10
N GLY A 291 6.92 -7.17 18.97
CA GLY A 291 6.72 -5.73 19.22
C GLY A 291 5.78 -5.02 18.24
N GLY A 292 5.07 -5.78 17.41
CA GLY A 292 3.95 -5.31 16.59
C GLY A 292 2.60 -5.44 17.31
N ASP A 293 1.52 -5.43 16.56
CA ASP A 293 0.17 -5.68 17.04
C ASP A 293 -0.01 -7.17 17.41
N SER A 294 -0.30 -7.42 18.66
CA SER A 294 -0.47 -8.80 19.18
C SER A 294 -1.81 -9.46 18.80
N THR A 295 -2.74 -8.70 18.22
CA THR A 295 -4.08 -9.20 17.84
C THR A 295 -4.13 -9.80 16.45
N ILE A 296 -3.07 -9.61 15.65
CA ILE A 296 -2.94 -10.16 14.30
C ILE A 296 -1.70 -11.03 14.17
N ALA A 297 -1.67 -11.86 13.12
CA ALA A 297 -0.57 -12.78 12.90
C ALA A 297 0.76 -12.02 12.67
N LYS A 298 1.86 -12.67 13.06
CA LYS A 298 3.22 -12.22 12.79
C LYS A 298 3.46 -12.18 11.29
N GLY A 299 4.08 -11.12 10.81
CA GLY A 299 4.35 -10.94 9.39
C GLY A 299 3.12 -10.68 8.53
N ALA A 300 1.91 -10.53 9.12
CA ALA A 300 0.71 -10.26 8.34
C ALA A 300 0.76 -8.90 7.67
N TYR A 301 0.36 -8.86 6.40
CA TYR A 301 0.10 -7.63 5.65
C TYR A 301 -1.36 -7.22 5.77
N CYS A 302 -1.59 -6.01 6.24
CA CYS A 302 -2.91 -5.42 6.45
C CYS A 302 -2.97 -4.04 5.79
N ALA A 303 -4.18 -3.58 5.47
CA ALA A 303 -4.35 -2.27 4.87
C ALA A 303 -4.71 -1.20 5.91
N GLY A 304 -4.09 -0.02 5.77
CA GLY A 304 -4.37 1.19 6.53
C GLY A 304 -4.65 2.39 5.65
N GLN A 305 -5.04 3.50 6.25
CA GLN A 305 -5.22 4.78 5.56
C GLN A 305 -4.55 5.89 6.34
N ALA A 306 -3.96 6.84 5.63
CA ALA A 306 -3.35 8.06 6.16
C ALA A 306 -3.89 9.28 5.41
N LEU A 307 -4.07 10.38 6.12
CA LEU A 307 -4.50 11.66 5.59
C LEU A 307 -3.32 12.63 5.58
N PHE A 308 -2.99 13.17 4.41
CA PHE A 308 -2.03 14.24 4.26
C PHE A 308 -2.71 15.55 3.90
N ASP A 309 -2.03 16.67 4.14
CA ASP A 309 -2.54 18.02 3.83
C ASP A 309 -2.76 18.19 2.32
N ALA A 310 -3.89 18.77 1.93
CA ALA A 310 -4.27 18.98 0.53
C ALA A 310 -3.29 19.90 -0.24
N ASN A 311 -2.60 20.81 0.46
CA ASN A 311 -1.68 21.78 -0.12
C ASN A 311 -0.22 21.47 0.16
N ASP A 312 0.07 20.59 1.13
CA ASP A 312 1.41 20.15 1.47
C ASP A 312 1.47 18.62 1.59
N PRO A 313 1.74 17.89 0.50
CA PRO A 313 1.80 16.43 0.51
C PRO A 313 2.86 15.84 1.46
N THR A 314 3.76 16.66 2.00
CA THR A 314 4.76 16.20 2.98
C THR A 314 4.22 16.11 4.40
N LYS A 315 3.04 16.75 4.67
CA LYS A 315 2.52 16.91 6.02
C LYS A 315 1.42 15.89 6.32
N LEU A 316 1.76 14.90 7.14
CA LEU A 316 0.79 13.96 7.70
C LEU A 316 -0.15 14.69 8.68
N ILE A 317 -1.47 14.58 8.48
CA ILE A 317 -2.52 15.14 9.35
C ILE A 317 -3.03 14.07 10.30
N ASP A 318 -3.38 12.89 9.76
CA ASP A 318 -3.98 11.80 10.51
C ASP A 318 -3.64 10.45 9.92
N ARG A 319 -3.83 9.36 10.69
CA ARG A 319 -3.56 7.99 10.27
C ARG A 319 -4.43 7.05 11.08
N LEU A 320 -5.16 6.14 10.45
CA LEU A 320 -5.96 5.15 11.16
C LEU A 320 -5.08 4.35 12.15
N GLU A 321 -5.59 4.13 13.34
CA GLU A 321 -4.90 3.32 14.34
C GLU A 321 -5.02 1.83 14.03
N GLU A 322 -6.21 1.43 13.56
CA GLU A 322 -6.50 0.06 13.21
C GLU A 322 -6.43 -0.16 11.69
N ASN A 323 -6.09 -1.38 11.29
CA ASN A 323 -6.24 -1.81 9.92
C ASN A 323 -7.72 -1.91 9.55
N PHE A 324 -8.09 -1.58 8.31
CA PHE A 324 -9.46 -1.72 7.84
C PHE A 324 -9.67 -2.99 6.98
N LEU A 325 -8.58 -3.63 6.57
CA LEU A 325 -8.59 -4.90 5.85
C LEU A 325 -7.39 -5.75 6.33
N ARG A 326 -7.66 -7.01 6.69
CA ARG A 326 -6.63 -7.93 7.19
C ARG A 326 -6.88 -9.36 6.70
N PRO A 327 -5.86 -10.23 6.67
CA PRO A 327 -6.05 -11.64 6.34
C PRO A 327 -6.91 -12.35 7.38
N ASP A 328 -8.08 -12.83 6.98
CA ASP A 328 -9.00 -13.59 7.82
C ASP A 328 -9.72 -14.74 7.06
N LYS A 329 -9.41 -14.90 5.76
CA LYS A 329 -10.01 -15.93 4.89
C LYS A 329 -8.96 -16.94 4.43
N PRO A 330 -9.34 -18.19 4.16
CA PRO A 330 -8.40 -19.22 3.74
C PRO A 330 -7.53 -18.84 2.54
N TYR A 331 -8.07 -18.09 1.57
CA TYR A 331 -7.36 -17.65 0.38
C TYR A 331 -6.36 -16.50 0.65
N GLU A 332 -6.40 -15.88 1.84
CA GLU A 332 -5.49 -14.82 2.29
C GLU A 332 -4.40 -15.36 3.25
N ILE A 333 -4.65 -16.53 3.84
CA ILE A 333 -3.80 -17.10 4.90
C ILE A 333 -2.65 -17.91 4.31
N SER A 334 -2.87 -18.60 3.19
CA SER A 334 -1.88 -19.52 2.61
C SER A 334 -1.71 -19.29 1.11
N GLY A 335 -0.46 -19.12 0.67
CA GLY A 335 -0.06 -18.93 -0.71
C GLY A 335 1.46 -18.84 -0.84
N GLN A 336 1.97 -18.07 -1.80
CA GLN A 336 3.41 -17.81 -1.96
C GLN A 336 3.97 -17.10 -0.72
N ILE A 337 3.27 -16.09 -0.23
CA ILE A 337 3.50 -15.44 1.07
C ILE A 337 2.25 -15.61 1.91
N ASN A 338 2.40 -16.10 3.13
CA ASN A 338 1.26 -16.32 4.01
C ASN A 338 0.78 -15.03 4.67
N GLN A 339 -0.51 -14.95 5.02
CA GLN A 339 -1.11 -13.86 5.79
C GLN A 339 -1.03 -12.50 5.06
N VAL A 340 -1.47 -12.43 3.80
CA VAL A 340 -1.40 -11.20 3.00
C VAL A 340 -2.78 -10.76 2.49
N CYS A 341 -3.11 -9.50 2.77
CA CYS A 341 -4.05 -8.66 2.04
C CYS A 341 -3.29 -7.45 1.51
N PHE A 342 -2.83 -7.48 0.26
CA PHE A 342 -2.05 -6.41 -0.35
C PHE A 342 -2.94 -5.58 -1.28
N VAL A 343 -3.38 -4.41 -0.81
CA VAL A 343 -4.29 -3.53 -1.56
C VAL A 343 -3.53 -2.71 -2.60
N GLU A 344 -4.05 -2.68 -3.85
CA GLU A 344 -3.36 -1.98 -4.93
C GLU A 344 -4.30 -1.35 -5.96
N GLY A 345 -5.40 -2.00 -6.34
CA GLY A 345 -6.38 -1.46 -7.27
C GLY A 345 -7.56 -0.80 -6.59
N LEU A 346 -7.86 0.46 -6.89
CA LEU A 346 -9.03 1.17 -6.36
C LEU A 346 -9.73 1.91 -7.50
N VAL A 347 -11.03 1.70 -7.68
CA VAL A 347 -11.82 2.44 -8.65
C VAL A 347 -13.22 2.78 -8.14
N PRO A 348 -13.73 3.99 -8.46
CA PRO A 348 -15.15 4.27 -8.36
C PRO A 348 -15.85 3.66 -9.59
N PHE A 349 -16.82 2.80 -9.37
CA PHE A 349 -17.55 2.17 -10.46
C PHE A 349 -19.01 1.94 -10.05
N LYS A 350 -19.95 2.40 -10.88
CA LYS A 350 -21.40 2.27 -10.67
C LYS A 350 -21.85 2.70 -9.26
N GLY A 351 -21.30 3.83 -8.80
CA GLY A 351 -21.66 4.44 -7.53
C GLY A 351 -21.06 3.78 -6.27
N LYS A 352 -20.10 2.86 -6.43
CA LYS A 352 -19.38 2.19 -5.34
C LYS A 352 -17.87 2.27 -5.56
N TRP A 353 -17.11 2.10 -4.47
CA TRP A 353 -15.67 1.88 -4.54
C TRP A 353 -15.37 0.39 -4.57
N PHE A 354 -14.56 -0.04 -5.54
CA PHE A 354 -14.02 -1.38 -5.62
C PHE A 354 -12.54 -1.34 -5.29
N LEU A 355 -12.13 -2.08 -4.25
CA LEU A 355 -10.75 -2.22 -3.82
C LEU A 355 -10.29 -3.64 -4.14
N TYR A 356 -9.40 -3.77 -5.11
CA TYR A 356 -8.81 -5.04 -5.52
C TYR A 356 -7.48 -5.24 -4.82
N PHE A 357 -7.21 -6.47 -4.37
CA PHE A 357 -6.03 -6.77 -3.59
C PHE A 357 -5.48 -8.16 -3.87
N GLY A 358 -4.15 -8.29 -3.74
CA GLY A 358 -3.46 -9.57 -3.74
C GLY A 358 -3.70 -10.30 -2.43
N THR A 359 -3.91 -11.60 -2.52
CA THR A 359 -4.14 -12.46 -1.36
C THR A 359 -3.08 -13.53 -1.30
N ALA A 360 -2.34 -13.57 -0.18
CA ALA A 360 -1.23 -14.50 0.04
C ALA A 360 -0.25 -14.58 -1.16
N ASP A 361 -0.08 -13.48 -1.90
CA ASP A 361 0.69 -13.34 -3.14
C ASP A 361 0.37 -14.43 -4.19
N SER A 362 -0.88 -14.86 -4.28
CA SER A 362 -1.25 -15.99 -5.12
C SER A 362 -2.54 -15.82 -5.90
N LYS A 363 -3.45 -14.96 -5.43
CA LYS A 363 -4.77 -14.74 -6.04
C LYS A 363 -5.20 -13.30 -5.89
N ILE A 364 -6.26 -12.91 -6.60
CA ILE A 364 -6.85 -11.57 -6.49
C ILE A 364 -8.24 -11.69 -5.87
N ALA A 365 -8.51 -10.80 -4.91
CA ALA A 365 -9.81 -10.63 -4.29
C ALA A 365 -10.29 -9.19 -4.40
N VAL A 366 -11.55 -8.95 -4.05
CA VAL A 366 -12.18 -7.64 -4.07
C VAL A 366 -12.96 -7.37 -2.78
N ALA A 367 -12.87 -6.13 -2.32
CA ALA A 367 -13.75 -5.57 -1.29
C ALA A 367 -14.46 -4.34 -1.86
N VAL A 368 -15.69 -4.09 -1.42
CA VAL A 368 -16.55 -3.02 -1.94
C VAL A 368 -16.97 -2.08 -0.81
N SER A 369 -16.99 -0.78 -1.10
CA SER A 369 -17.50 0.25 -0.21
C SER A 369 -18.57 1.09 -0.90
N GLU A 370 -19.65 1.41 -0.18
CA GLU A 370 -20.69 2.35 -0.61
C GLU A 370 -20.40 3.77 -0.09
N SER A 371 -19.22 4.02 0.46
CA SER A 371 -18.81 5.32 0.99
C SER A 371 -18.82 6.37 -0.12
N ILE A 372 -19.48 7.50 0.14
CA ILE A 372 -19.45 8.67 -0.74
C ILE A 372 -18.47 9.65 -0.09
N LEU A 373 -17.31 9.82 -0.73
CA LEU A 373 -16.37 10.89 -0.35
C LEU A 373 -16.99 12.24 -0.78
N LYS A 374 -17.20 13.10 0.18
CA LYS A 374 -17.67 14.49 -0.04
C LYS A 374 -16.48 15.42 -0.16
#